data_6369701409a9ecdf7b6bf25d56cc5c87
#
_entry.id   6369701409a9ecdf7b6bf25d56cc5c87
#
_cell.length_a   1.000
_cell.length_b   1.000
_cell.length_c   1.000
_cell.angle_alpha   90.00
_cell.angle_beta   90.00
_cell.angle_gamma   90.00
#
_symmetry.space_group_name_H-M   'P 1'
#
loop_
_entity.id
_entity.type
_entity.pdbx_description
1 polymer ?
#
loop_
_entity_poly.entity_id
_entity_poly.type
_entity_poly.pdbx_seq_one_letter_code
_entity_poly.pdbx_strand_id
1 'polypeptide(L)'
;MAEYIYFAASLPSVWMDKPSPMKYEEFLERAKEQLSEKDFAELEKASFSHREGKVTNRIVKDWDNFNFTFNELLVSQRAIKNGKGEDPEYKPRVPRDENLEKKAKEILSISNPLEAEKAILGEYFDFLSSHPVSSPFSLDALIIYGLKLQIKERVAAFSEEKGREEFDRLYRDIQSVITSRSDYGL
;
A
#
# COMPACT_ATOMS: atom_id res chain seq x y z
N MET A 1 10.16 -1.76 -26.29
CA MET A 1 9.35 -2.21 -25.15
C MET A 1 8.16 -2.96 -25.71
N ALA A 2 7.81 -4.13 -25.16
CA ALA A 2 6.60 -4.83 -25.57
C ALA A 2 5.38 -4.04 -25.15
N GLU A 3 4.39 -3.94 -26.03
CA GLU A 3 3.10 -3.32 -25.72
C GLU A 3 2.03 -4.41 -25.59
N TYR A 4 1.29 -4.35 -24.50
CA TYR A 4 0.27 -5.32 -24.14
C TYR A 4 -1.13 -4.74 -24.38
N ILE A 5 -1.38 -4.27 -25.62
CA ILE A 5 -2.56 -3.48 -25.99
C ILE A 5 -3.87 -4.19 -25.62
N TYR A 6 -4.03 -5.45 -26.05
CA TYR A 6 -5.28 -6.18 -25.80
C TYR A 6 -5.51 -6.44 -24.32
N PHE A 7 -4.46 -6.83 -23.59
CA PHE A 7 -4.55 -7.08 -22.17
C PHE A 7 -4.86 -5.80 -21.41
N ALA A 8 -4.08 -4.74 -21.58
CA ALA A 8 -4.30 -3.47 -20.89
C ALA A 8 -5.67 -2.85 -21.20
N ALA A 9 -6.14 -2.94 -22.47
CA ALA A 9 -7.46 -2.45 -22.87
C ALA A 9 -8.62 -3.28 -22.27
N SER A 10 -8.39 -4.53 -21.91
CA SER A 10 -9.40 -5.39 -21.26
C SER A 10 -9.54 -5.15 -19.76
N LEU A 11 -8.58 -4.44 -19.13
CA LEU A 11 -8.60 -4.18 -17.70
C LEU A 11 -9.58 -3.07 -17.34
N PRO A 12 -10.43 -3.27 -16.33
CA PRO A 12 -11.34 -2.22 -15.85
C PRO A 12 -10.55 -1.12 -15.12
N SER A 13 -11.04 0.11 -15.16
CA SER A 13 -10.40 1.24 -14.48
C SER A 13 -10.42 1.07 -12.94
N VAL A 14 -9.30 1.40 -12.28
CA VAL A 14 -9.17 1.42 -10.82
C VAL A 14 -9.29 2.84 -10.30
N TRP A 15 -10.26 3.10 -9.42
CA TRP A 15 -10.53 4.39 -8.79
C TRP A 15 -10.43 4.27 -7.28
N MET A 16 -9.89 5.30 -6.63
CA MET A 16 -9.73 5.28 -5.16
C MET A 16 -11.08 5.24 -4.44
N ASP A 17 -12.06 5.97 -4.91
CA ASP A 17 -13.41 6.15 -4.34
C ASP A 17 -14.40 5.02 -4.67
N LYS A 18 -14.04 4.08 -5.58
CA LYS A 18 -14.89 2.96 -5.99
C LYS A 18 -14.38 1.63 -5.44
N PRO A 19 -15.22 0.59 -5.33
CA PRO A 19 -14.74 -0.76 -5.01
C PRO A 19 -13.67 -1.24 -5.98
N SER A 20 -12.79 -2.14 -5.52
CA SER A 20 -11.80 -2.76 -6.41
C SER A 20 -12.51 -3.54 -7.51
N PRO A 21 -12.15 -3.35 -8.79
CA PRO A 21 -12.82 -4.02 -9.89
C PRO A 21 -12.47 -5.50 -9.99
N MET A 22 -11.33 -5.92 -9.45
CA MET A 22 -10.86 -7.31 -9.37
C MET A 22 -9.86 -7.45 -8.22
N LYS A 23 -9.53 -8.69 -7.86
CA LYS A 23 -8.44 -8.99 -6.93
C LYS A 23 -7.08 -8.91 -7.62
N TYR A 24 -6.05 -8.59 -6.85
CA TYR A 24 -4.67 -8.56 -7.37
C TYR A 24 -4.22 -9.94 -7.87
N GLU A 25 -4.60 -11.02 -7.18
CA GLU A 25 -4.33 -12.39 -7.58
C GLU A 25 -4.94 -12.73 -8.95
N GLU A 26 -6.20 -12.38 -9.18
CA GLU A 26 -6.88 -12.55 -10.48
C GLU A 26 -6.17 -11.76 -11.60
N PHE A 27 -5.71 -10.55 -11.30
CA PHE A 27 -4.90 -9.76 -12.23
C PHE A 27 -3.60 -10.47 -12.59
N LEU A 28 -2.88 -11.04 -11.61
CA LEU A 28 -1.64 -11.77 -11.86
C LEU A 28 -1.87 -13.03 -12.70
N GLU A 29 -2.93 -13.79 -12.43
CA GLU A 29 -3.28 -14.97 -13.24
C GLU A 29 -3.48 -14.59 -14.72
N ARG A 30 -4.26 -13.54 -14.97
CA ARG A 30 -4.47 -13.02 -16.33
C ARG A 30 -3.19 -12.48 -16.97
N ALA A 31 -2.36 -11.78 -16.19
CA ALA A 31 -1.09 -11.24 -16.65
C ALA A 31 -0.12 -12.35 -17.06
N LYS A 32 -0.08 -13.46 -16.31
CA LYS A 32 0.78 -14.61 -16.59
C LYS A 32 0.52 -15.24 -17.95
N GLU A 33 -0.72 -15.23 -18.42
CA GLU A 33 -1.11 -15.75 -19.72
C GLU A 33 -0.77 -14.80 -20.87
N GLN A 34 -0.62 -13.50 -20.59
CA GLN A 34 -0.52 -12.46 -21.61
C GLN A 34 0.88 -11.85 -21.73
N LEU A 35 1.67 -11.88 -20.66
CA LEU A 35 3.00 -11.27 -20.61
C LEU A 35 4.08 -12.30 -20.95
N SER A 36 5.24 -11.80 -21.42
CA SER A 36 6.45 -12.63 -21.49
C SER A 36 6.89 -13.03 -20.08
N GLU A 37 7.55 -14.19 -19.91
CA GLU A 37 8.07 -14.66 -18.62
C GLU A 37 8.93 -13.60 -17.92
N LYS A 38 9.76 -12.88 -18.68
CA LYS A 38 10.60 -11.81 -18.16
C LYS A 38 9.79 -10.63 -17.61
N ASP A 39 8.79 -10.19 -18.36
CA ASP A 39 7.98 -9.03 -17.98
C ASP A 39 7.01 -9.39 -16.85
N PHE A 40 6.52 -10.62 -16.84
CA PHE A 40 5.74 -11.16 -15.71
C PHE A 40 6.56 -11.20 -14.43
N ALA A 41 7.81 -11.69 -14.48
CA ALA A 41 8.71 -11.69 -13.33
C ALA A 41 9.03 -10.27 -12.81
N GLU A 42 9.09 -9.25 -13.69
CA GLU A 42 9.22 -7.86 -13.24
C GLU A 42 7.91 -7.32 -12.64
N LEU A 43 6.76 -7.72 -13.16
CA LEU A 43 5.45 -7.37 -12.61
C LEU A 43 5.25 -7.96 -11.19
N GLU A 44 5.59 -9.24 -10.99
CA GLU A 44 5.49 -9.90 -9.67
C GLU A 44 6.35 -9.23 -8.60
N LYS A 45 7.48 -8.62 -8.99
CA LYS A 45 8.32 -7.86 -8.07
C LYS A 45 7.67 -6.56 -7.61
N ALA A 46 6.65 -6.07 -8.29
CA ALA A 46 5.93 -4.86 -7.92
C ALA A 46 4.98 -5.16 -6.75
N SER A 47 5.48 -5.08 -5.53
CA SER A 47 4.71 -5.32 -4.31
C SER A 47 4.58 -4.05 -3.48
N PHE A 48 3.40 -3.88 -2.84
CA PHE A 48 3.19 -2.85 -1.84
C PHE A 48 4.01 -3.12 -0.57
N SER A 49 4.20 -4.40 -0.24
CA SER A 49 5.01 -4.84 0.90
C SER A 49 6.48 -5.03 0.50
N HIS A 50 7.31 -5.34 1.51
CA HIS A 50 8.73 -5.64 1.30
C HIS A 50 8.91 -6.76 0.27
N ARG A 51 9.93 -6.62 -0.60
CA ARG A 51 10.28 -7.60 -1.63
C ARG A 51 11.73 -8.01 -1.52
N GLU A 52 12.00 -9.22 -1.99
CA GLU A 52 13.36 -9.73 -2.12
C GLU A 52 13.86 -9.58 -3.56
N GLY A 53 15.17 -9.34 -3.71
CA GLY A 53 15.84 -9.33 -5.00
C GLY A 53 16.06 -7.96 -5.62
N LYS A 54 16.86 -7.95 -6.71
CA LYS A 54 17.25 -6.73 -7.43
C LYS A 54 16.11 -6.26 -8.32
N VAL A 55 15.70 -5.02 -8.14
CA VAL A 55 14.70 -4.34 -8.99
C VAL A 55 15.39 -3.67 -10.16
N THR A 56 14.92 -3.91 -11.38
CA THR A 56 15.44 -3.28 -12.60
C THR A 56 14.46 -2.27 -13.18
N ASN A 57 13.17 -2.50 -13.03
CA ASN A 57 12.13 -1.62 -13.56
C ASN A 57 12.14 -0.24 -12.87
N ARG A 58 11.98 0.82 -13.68
CA ARG A 58 12.02 2.22 -13.20
C ARG A 58 10.84 2.54 -12.29
N ILE A 59 9.63 2.14 -12.68
CA ILE A 59 8.42 2.44 -11.90
C ILE A 59 8.52 1.85 -10.49
N VAL A 60 9.03 0.61 -10.40
CA VAL A 60 9.21 -0.05 -9.11
C VAL A 60 10.23 0.66 -8.24
N LYS A 61 11.33 1.18 -8.83
CA LYS A 61 12.32 1.99 -8.10
C LYS A 61 11.75 3.32 -7.63
N ASP A 62 11.00 4.00 -8.51
CA ASP A 62 10.39 5.29 -8.17
C ASP A 62 9.32 5.12 -7.08
N TRP A 63 8.57 4.01 -7.12
CA TRP A 63 7.65 3.60 -6.06
C TRP A 63 8.36 3.35 -4.73
N ASP A 64 9.47 2.59 -4.74
CA ASP A 64 10.24 2.32 -3.54
C ASP A 64 10.80 3.59 -2.90
N ASN A 65 11.34 4.48 -3.74
CA ASN A 65 11.86 5.76 -3.28
C ASN A 65 10.76 6.63 -2.67
N PHE A 66 9.60 6.70 -3.32
CA PHE A 66 8.45 7.44 -2.79
C PHE A 66 7.97 6.86 -1.46
N ASN A 67 7.77 5.54 -1.42
CA ASN A 67 7.34 4.84 -0.21
C ASN A 67 8.32 5.06 0.95
N PHE A 68 9.61 4.89 0.71
CA PHE A 68 10.66 5.15 1.70
C PHE A 68 10.64 6.61 2.18
N THR A 69 10.63 7.57 1.24
CA THR A 69 10.62 9.00 1.55
C THR A 69 9.41 9.38 2.39
N PHE A 70 8.22 8.96 1.97
CA PHE A 70 6.99 9.31 2.67
C PHE A 70 6.91 8.67 4.06
N ASN A 71 7.38 7.43 4.24
CA ASN A 71 7.46 6.79 5.55
C ASN A 71 8.45 7.49 6.48
N GLU A 72 9.64 7.90 6.01
CA GLU A 72 10.60 8.68 6.80
C GLU A 72 9.98 10.00 7.30
N LEU A 73 9.23 10.69 6.42
CA LEU A 73 8.53 11.91 6.80
C LEU A 73 7.42 11.67 7.82
N LEU A 74 6.62 10.60 7.65
CA LEU A 74 5.59 10.23 8.62
C LEU A 74 6.20 9.89 9.99
N VAL A 75 7.31 9.15 10.04
CA VAL A 75 8.04 8.85 11.28
C VAL A 75 8.53 10.12 11.95
N SER A 76 9.17 11.01 11.20
CA SER A 76 9.65 12.29 11.71
C SER A 76 8.52 13.15 12.27
N GLN A 77 7.42 13.30 11.54
CA GLN A 77 6.28 14.10 11.99
C GLN A 77 5.60 13.48 13.23
N ARG A 78 5.54 12.15 13.36
CA ARG A 78 5.07 11.48 14.58
C ARG A 78 5.99 11.77 15.77
N ALA A 79 7.31 11.78 15.56
CA ALA A 79 8.28 12.11 16.60
C ALA A 79 8.11 13.55 17.06
N ILE A 80 7.93 14.50 16.15
CA ILE A 80 7.66 15.92 16.47
C ILE A 80 6.39 16.03 17.32
N LYS A 81 5.30 15.38 16.90
CA LYS A 81 4.01 15.38 17.64
C LYS A 81 4.16 14.84 19.06
N ASN A 82 5.07 13.88 19.26
CA ASN A 82 5.37 13.26 20.55
C ASN A 82 6.48 13.96 21.36
N GLY A 83 6.91 15.16 20.97
CA GLY A 83 7.96 15.94 21.64
C GLY A 83 9.39 15.41 21.45
N LYS A 84 9.61 14.52 20.47
CA LYS A 84 10.92 13.90 20.14
C LYS A 84 11.52 14.44 18.84
N GLY A 85 11.05 15.56 18.33
CA GLY A 85 11.48 16.11 17.03
C GLY A 85 12.95 16.49 16.95
N GLU A 86 13.58 16.81 18.08
CA GLU A 86 15.01 17.15 18.14
C GLU A 86 15.93 15.92 18.19
N ASP A 87 15.39 14.73 18.43
CA ASP A 87 16.14 13.50 18.50
C ASP A 87 16.71 13.13 17.11
N PRO A 88 18.04 12.98 16.96
CA PRO A 88 18.66 12.64 15.67
C PRO A 88 18.16 11.35 15.05
N GLU A 89 17.66 10.41 15.87
CA GLU A 89 17.13 9.13 15.41
C GLU A 89 15.91 9.29 14.50
N TYR A 90 15.10 10.32 14.73
CA TYR A 90 13.86 10.60 13.99
C TYR A 90 14.00 11.68 12.92
N LYS A 91 15.21 12.20 12.68
CA LYS A 91 15.43 13.14 11.58
C LYS A 91 15.32 12.39 10.24
N PRO A 92 14.56 12.94 9.26
CA PRO A 92 14.40 12.26 7.97
C PRO A 92 15.76 12.10 7.26
N ARG A 93 16.02 10.91 6.74
CA ARG A 93 17.24 10.57 5.98
C ARG A 93 17.04 10.76 4.47
N VAL A 94 16.15 11.65 4.09
CA VAL A 94 15.72 11.90 2.72
C VAL A 94 15.85 13.40 2.40
N PRO A 95 15.99 13.76 1.11
CA PRO A 95 15.95 15.17 0.71
C PRO A 95 14.65 15.84 1.16
N ARG A 96 14.76 17.11 1.50
CA ARG A 96 13.61 17.88 1.94
C ARG A 96 12.61 18.04 0.80
N ASP A 97 11.35 17.68 1.07
CA ASP A 97 10.20 17.87 0.20
C ASP A 97 9.07 18.53 1.01
N GLU A 98 8.94 19.86 0.85
CA GLU A 98 7.98 20.65 1.63
C GLU A 98 6.52 20.24 1.38
N ASN A 99 6.19 19.77 0.18
CA ASN A 99 4.84 19.32 -0.15
C ASN A 99 4.52 18.00 0.56
N LEU A 100 5.43 17.03 0.53
CA LEU A 100 5.26 15.75 1.23
C LEU A 100 5.29 15.93 2.74
N GLU A 101 6.16 16.81 3.27
CA GLU A 101 6.18 17.16 4.71
C GLU A 101 4.83 17.73 5.16
N LYS A 102 4.25 18.65 4.37
CA LYS A 102 2.94 19.23 4.65
C LYS A 102 1.85 18.16 4.66
N LYS A 103 1.81 17.30 3.65
CA LYS A 103 0.87 16.19 3.55
C LYS A 103 0.99 15.22 4.74
N ALA A 104 2.22 14.82 5.11
CA ALA A 104 2.47 13.97 6.26
C ALA A 104 1.94 14.61 7.56
N LYS A 105 2.16 15.93 7.75
CA LYS A 105 1.65 16.67 8.90
C LYS A 105 0.12 16.74 8.94
N GLU A 106 -0.51 17.01 7.80
CA GLU A 106 -1.97 17.07 7.66
C GLU A 106 -2.60 15.70 7.99
N ILE A 107 -2.07 14.60 7.45
CA ILE A 107 -2.54 13.24 7.72
C ILE A 107 -2.42 12.91 9.21
N LEU A 108 -1.29 13.24 9.84
CA LEU A 108 -1.08 12.97 11.26
C LEU A 108 -1.89 13.87 12.19
N SER A 109 -2.56 14.90 11.67
CA SER A 109 -3.54 15.70 12.41
C SER A 109 -4.92 15.02 12.51
N ILE A 110 -5.17 14.02 11.65
CA ILE A 110 -6.43 13.24 11.65
C ILE A 110 -6.50 12.44 12.95
N SER A 111 -7.57 12.65 13.72
CA SER A 111 -7.73 12.01 15.03
C SER A 111 -8.11 10.54 14.94
N ASN A 112 -8.83 10.15 13.89
CA ASN A 112 -9.22 8.77 13.65
C ASN A 112 -8.07 8.01 12.95
N PRO A 113 -7.45 7.00 13.60
CA PRO A 113 -6.33 6.25 13.01
C PRO A 113 -6.68 5.57 11.69
N LEU A 114 -7.93 5.09 11.54
CA LEU A 114 -8.39 4.45 10.32
C LEU A 114 -8.46 5.44 9.14
N GLU A 115 -8.97 6.64 9.39
CA GLU A 115 -9.04 7.69 8.37
C GLU A 115 -7.63 8.21 8.04
N ALA A 116 -6.72 8.28 9.03
CA ALA A 116 -5.32 8.62 8.78
C ALA A 116 -4.62 7.57 7.88
N GLU A 117 -4.84 6.28 8.14
CA GLU A 117 -4.28 5.20 7.29
C GLU A 117 -4.88 5.23 5.88
N LYS A 118 -6.19 5.45 5.73
CA LYS A 118 -6.82 5.64 4.41
C LYS A 118 -6.25 6.84 3.66
N ALA A 119 -5.95 7.93 4.38
CA ALA A 119 -5.33 9.11 3.77
C ALA A 119 -3.89 8.82 3.30
N ILE A 120 -3.11 8.04 4.06
CA ILE A 120 -1.78 7.56 3.63
C ILE A 120 -1.91 6.74 2.34
N LEU A 121 -2.85 5.79 2.30
CA LEU A 121 -3.10 4.97 1.12
C LEU A 121 -3.58 5.80 -0.08
N GLY A 122 -4.31 6.88 0.19
CA GLY A 122 -4.70 7.88 -0.81
C GLY A 122 -3.48 8.53 -1.47
N GLU A 123 -2.50 8.98 -0.69
CA GLU A 123 -1.26 9.58 -1.21
C GLU A 123 -0.45 8.59 -2.08
N TYR A 124 -0.39 7.33 -1.68
CA TYR A 124 0.23 6.29 -2.49
C TYR A 124 -0.50 6.09 -3.83
N PHE A 125 -1.82 6.08 -3.79
CA PHE A 125 -2.64 5.93 -5.00
C PHE A 125 -2.49 7.13 -5.94
N ASP A 126 -2.43 8.34 -5.39
CA ASP A 126 -2.26 9.60 -6.14
C ASP A 126 -0.87 9.69 -6.78
N PHE A 127 0.19 9.28 -6.07
CA PHE A 127 1.52 9.13 -6.64
C PHE A 127 1.50 8.23 -7.87
N LEU A 128 0.92 7.04 -7.76
CA LEU A 128 0.83 6.10 -8.89
C LEU A 128 -0.06 6.62 -10.02
N SER A 129 -1.09 7.40 -9.70
CA SER A 129 -2.02 7.95 -10.70
C SER A 129 -1.41 9.09 -11.51
N SER A 130 -0.53 9.86 -10.90
CA SER A 130 0.18 10.99 -11.52
C SER A 130 1.50 10.57 -12.18
N HIS A 131 1.95 9.31 -11.95
CA HIS A 131 3.26 8.88 -12.45
C HIS A 131 3.26 8.76 -13.97
N PRO A 132 4.22 9.39 -14.68
CA PRO A 132 4.25 9.37 -16.14
C PRO A 132 4.65 7.99 -16.67
N VAL A 133 3.89 7.48 -17.63
CA VAL A 133 4.18 6.26 -18.38
C VAL A 133 4.35 6.58 -19.87
N SER A 134 5.20 5.83 -20.56
CA SER A 134 5.46 6.04 -21.99
C SER A 134 4.27 5.65 -22.87
N SER A 135 3.50 4.66 -22.43
CA SER A 135 2.30 4.17 -23.10
C SER A 135 1.36 3.56 -22.06
N PRO A 136 0.03 3.75 -22.22
CA PRO A 136 -0.96 3.10 -21.34
C PRO A 136 -0.99 1.58 -21.51
N PHE A 137 -0.31 1.04 -22.52
CA PHE A 137 -0.24 -0.39 -22.83
C PHE A 137 1.13 -1.00 -22.48
N SER A 138 2.00 -0.25 -21.82
CA SER A 138 3.33 -0.68 -21.44
C SER A 138 3.32 -1.55 -20.17
N LEU A 139 4.40 -2.29 -19.95
CA LEU A 139 4.63 -3.00 -18.68
C LEU A 139 4.55 -2.03 -17.47
N ASP A 140 5.05 -0.82 -17.64
CA ASP A 140 5.03 0.22 -16.59
C ASP A 140 3.58 0.55 -16.16
N ALA A 141 2.67 0.68 -17.14
CA ALA A 141 1.24 0.91 -16.86
C ALA A 141 0.60 -0.29 -16.12
N LEU A 142 0.96 -1.52 -16.49
CA LEU A 142 0.50 -2.73 -15.83
C LEU A 142 1.04 -2.86 -14.40
N ILE A 143 2.29 -2.46 -14.16
CA ILE A 143 2.89 -2.40 -12.81
C ILE A 143 2.13 -1.40 -11.94
N ILE A 144 1.86 -0.19 -12.44
CA ILE A 144 1.06 0.82 -11.73
C ILE A 144 -0.34 0.28 -11.43
N TYR A 145 -0.96 -0.39 -12.40
CA TYR A 145 -2.28 -1.00 -12.23
C TYR A 145 -2.28 -2.03 -11.09
N GLY A 146 -1.30 -2.95 -11.08
CA GLY A 146 -1.16 -3.96 -10.03
C GLY A 146 -0.91 -3.37 -8.64
N LEU A 147 -0.08 -2.33 -8.53
CA LEU A 147 0.14 -1.61 -7.26
C LEU A 147 -1.14 -0.92 -6.77
N LYS A 148 -1.93 -0.32 -7.67
CA LYS A 148 -3.23 0.26 -7.31
C LYS A 148 -4.22 -0.78 -6.80
N LEU A 149 -4.26 -1.97 -7.39
CA LEU A 149 -5.10 -3.06 -6.88
C LEU A 149 -4.70 -3.47 -5.46
N GLN A 150 -3.40 -3.61 -5.18
CA GLN A 150 -2.90 -3.94 -3.85
C GLN A 150 -3.28 -2.86 -2.81
N ILE A 151 -3.20 -1.57 -3.17
CA ILE A 151 -3.68 -0.48 -2.32
C ILE A 151 -5.18 -0.63 -2.05
N LYS A 152 -5.98 -0.92 -3.07
CA LYS A 152 -7.43 -1.11 -2.93
C LYS A 152 -7.79 -2.30 -2.04
N GLU A 153 -7.06 -3.40 -2.12
CA GLU A 153 -7.25 -4.54 -1.24
C GLU A 153 -6.92 -4.18 0.22
N ARG A 154 -5.85 -3.40 0.44
CA ARG A 154 -5.52 -2.92 1.78
C ARG A 154 -6.60 -1.98 2.34
N VAL A 155 -7.14 -1.06 1.54
CA VAL A 155 -8.28 -0.22 1.94
C VAL A 155 -9.50 -1.06 2.29
N ALA A 156 -9.81 -2.09 1.49
CA ALA A 156 -10.93 -2.99 1.74
C ALA A 156 -10.75 -3.85 3.00
N ALA A 157 -9.51 -4.14 3.40
CA ALA A 157 -9.22 -4.86 4.65
C ALA A 157 -9.58 -4.05 5.91
N PHE A 158 -9.67 -2.72 5.81
CA PHE A 158 -10.08 -1.83 6.89
C PHE A 158 -11.61 -1.60 6.95
N SER A 159 -12.42 -2.49 6.40
CA SER A 159 -13.87 -2.37 6.54
C SER A 159 -14.29 -2.57 8.01
N GLU A 160 -15.27 -1.78 8.44
CA GLU A 160 -15.81 -1.84 9.81
C GLU A 160 -16.34 -3.24 10.16
N GLU A 161 -16.87 -3.94 9.18
CA GLU A 161 -17.39 -5.30 9.30
C GLU A 161 -16.27 -6.31 9.62
N LYS A 162 -15.14 -6.27 8.90
CA LYS A 162 -13.98 -7.11 9.21
C LYS A 162 -13.33 -6.79 10.54
N GLY A 163 -13.29 -5.51 10.92
CA GLY A 163 -12.80 -5.08 12.22
C GLY A 163 -13.66 -5.63 13.36
N ARG A 164 -14.99 -5.66 13.20
CA ARG A 164 -15.93 -6.23 14.17
C ARG A 164 -15.79 -7.76 14.25
N GLU A 165 -15.72 -8.46 13.13
CA GLU A 165 -15.53 -9.91 13.11
C GLU A 165 -14.22 -10.34 13.81
N GLU A 166 -13.13 -9.63 13.57
CA GLU A 166 -11.83 -9.90 14.20
C GLU A 166 -11.86 -9.58 15.70
N PHE A 167 -12.50 -8.48 16.11
CA PHE A 167 -12.71 -8.13 17.50
C PHE A 167 -13.52 -9.21 18.22
N ASP A 168 -14.62 -9.68 17.64
CA ASP A 168 -15.48 -10.73 18.22
C ASP A 168 -14.76 -12.07 18.30
N ARG A 169 -13.83 -12.36 17.36
CA ARG A 169 -12.97 -13.54 17.41
C ARG A 169 -11.99 -13.43 18.58
N LEU A 170 -11.22 -12.35 18.68
CA LEU A 170 -10.26 -12.12 19.74
C LEU A 170 -10.94 -12.10 21.12
N TYR A 171 -12.11 -11.50 21.22
CA TYR A 171 -12.88 -11.47 22.47
C TYR A 171 -13.29 -12.88 22.92
N ARG A 172 -13.76 -13.73 22.01
CA ARG A 172 -14.08 -15.14 22.29
C ARG A 172 -12.83 -15.92 22.71
N ASP A 173 -11.70 -15.73 22.04
CA ASP A 173 -10.43 -16.38 22.37
C ASP A 173 -9.96 -15.99 23.78
N ILE A 174 -10.04 -14.71 24.13
CA ILE A 174 -9.70 -14.24 25.49
C ILE A 174 -10.65 -14.82 26.53
N GLN A 175 -11.95 -14.83 26.26
CA GLN A 175 -12.93 -15.45 27.18
C GLN A 175 -12.65 -16.94 27.38
N SER A 176 -12.32 -17.70 26.34
CA SER A 176 -11.99 -19.12 26.44
C SER A 176 -10.77 -19.38 27.32
N VAL A 177 -9.73 -18.51 27.21
CA VAL A 177 -8.52 -18.57 28.05
C VAL A 177 -8.82 -18.25 29.51
N ILE A 178 -9.66 -17.26 29.77
CA ILE A 178 -10.07 -16.89 31.14
C ILE A 178 -10.88 -18.03 31.77
N THR A 179 -11.85 -18.58 31.05
CA THR A 179 -12.71 -19.67 31.54
C THR A 179 -11.89 -20.93 31.82
N SER A 180 -10.96 -21.31 30.91
CA SER A 180 -10.08 -22.46 31.13
C SER A 180 -9.12 -22.29 32.33
N ARG A 181 -8.71 -21.07 32.66
CA ARG A 181 -7.92 -20.80 33.88
C ARG A 181 -8.74 -20.83 35.17
N SER A 182 -10.04 -20.48 35.10
CA SER A 182 -10.93 -20.53 36.26
C SER A 182 -11.24 -21.97 36.67
N ASP A 183 -11.21 -22.93 35.75
CA ASP A 183 -11.46 -24.36 36.01
C ASP A 183 -10.25 -25.08 36.66
N TYR A 184 -9.05 -24.48 36.67
CA TYR A 184 -7.85 -25.02 37.33
C TYR A 184 -7.52 -24.38 38.69
N GLY A 185 -8.41 -23.56 39.19
CA GLY A 185 -8.23 -22.79 40.44
C GLY A 185 -9.19 -23.18 41.55
N LEU A 186 -9.31 -24.51 41.88
CA LEU A 186 -9.83 -25.03 43.13
C LEU A 186 -8.91 -26.12 43.66
#